data_64f11fea6387cfd3593ea4a161b46945
#
_entry.id   64f11fea6387cfd3593ea4a161b46945
#
_cell.length_a   1.000
_cell.length_b   1.000
_cell.length_c   1.000
_cell.angle_alpha   90.00
_cell.angle_beta   90.00
_cell.angle_gamma   90.00
#
_symmetry.space_group_name_H-M   'P 1'
#
loop_
_entity.id
_entity.type
_entity.pdbx_description
1 polymer ?
#
loop_
_entity_poly.entity_id
_entity_poly.type
_entity_poly.pdbx_seq_one_letter_code
_entity_poly.pdbx_strand_id
1 'polypeptide(L)'
;MSVDPVATTPCTTFITLNSTKTASYNSSTAVSIDPIATTPCTQVITINPSTSAVSSSAAVSPSAISSTRIAVTSEVASSIEVPSSVIASSSAASTAEATGSLPTSFEWSSSGPLISAEAGSGIDGIKDPSIVYYDGAYHVFASTAQESGYNMVYITFTDFADAGSASFYYLDQSPIGTGYRAAPEVFYFEPQKLWYLVYQNGNAAYSTNADITDPSGWTAPKTFYSSEPAAITAARGSNAWVDMWVICDTDSCYLFSSDDNGQLFRSSTPVADFPSGMGEPVVALEDSQYALFEASNVYSVGDGTYLLIVEAIGNDGNRYFRSWTSDSIDGTWTGLADTESNPFAKSTNVVFDSDAWTKSISHGEMVRTQVDQTLSISPCNLQYLYQGLDPAATGDYNTLPWSLGLLTQTNSAC
;
A
#
# COMPACT_ATOMS: atom_id res chain seq x y z
N MET A 1 32.43 -28.43 44.62
CA MET A 1 32.36 -29.04 43.29
C MET A 1 31.71 -28.00 42.38
N SER A 2 32.56 -27.38 41.57
CA SER A 2 32.15 -26.39 40.60
C SER A 2 31.70 -27.11 39.33
N VAL A 3 30.53 -26.80 38.79
CA VAL A 3 30.05 -27.34 37.52
C VAL A 3 30.21 -26.22 36.51
N ASP A 4 31.07 -26.42 35.52
CA ASP A 4 31.28 -25.52 34.40
C ASP A 4 30.05 -25.49 33.47
N PRO A 5 29.71 -24.35 32.87
CA PRO A 5 28.59 -24.27 31.93
C PRO A 5 28.97 -24.87 30.58
N VAL A 6 28.18 -25.81 30.11
CA VAL A 6 28.25 -26.37 28.76
C VAL A 6 27.91 -25.32 27.72
N ALA A 7 28.90 -24.98 26.89
CA ALA A 7 28.71 -24.11 25.74
C ALA A 7 27.84 -24.82 24.68
N THR A 8 26.64 -24.28 24.39
CA THR A 8 25.83 -24.70 23.25
C THR A 8 26.29 -23.99 21.99
N THR A 9 26.94 -24.73 21.10
CA THR A 9 27.30 -24.22 19.78
C THR A 9 26.07 -24.30 18.86
N PRO A 10 25.72 -23.23 18.13
CA PRO A 10 24.60 -23.28 17.21
C PRO A 10 24.91 -24.15 15.98
N CYS A 11 23.93 -24.96 15.58
CA CYS A 11 24.03 -25.82 14.41
C CYS A 11 23.83 -24.99 13.13
N THR A 12 24.79 -24.98 12.21
CA THR A 12 24.73 -24.28 10.94
C THR A 12 24.39 -25.28 9.84
N THR A 13 23.26 -25.12 9.16
CA THR A 13 22.88 -25.96 8.02
C THR A 13 23.30 -25.28 6.73
N PHE A 14 24.13 -25.95 5.92
CA PHE A 14 24.45 -25.49 4.56
C PHE A 14 23.71 -26.32 3.53
N ILE A 15 22.98 -25.65 2.64
CA ILE A 15 22.35 -26.28 1.46
C ILE A 15 23.13 -25.83 0.23
N THR A 16 23.79 -26.75 -0.45
CA THR A 16 24.50 -26.47 -1.69
C THR A 16 23.67 -26.99 -2.85
N LEU A 17 23.17 -26.08 -3.71
CA LEU A 17 22.49 -26.42 -4.95
C LEU A 17 23.49 -26.31 -6.10
N ASN A 18 23.85 -27.42 -6.72
CA ASN A 18 24.62 -27.43 -7.96
C ASN A 18 23.65 -27.41 -9.15
N SER A 19 23.48 -26.23 -9.75
CA SER A 19 22.73 -26.06 -11.01
C SER A 19 23.69 -25.89 -12.18
N THR A 20 23.71 -26.84 -13.08
CA THR A 20 24.24 -26.68 -14.42
C THR A 20 23.11 -26.90 -15.43
N LYS A 21 22.70 -25.80 -16.06
CA LYS A 21 21.88 -25.59 -17.26
C LYS A 21 20.51 -24.95 -17.01
N THR A 22 20.39 -23.81 -17.63
CA THR A 22 19.15 -23.08 -17.94
C THR A 22 18.13 -23.95 -18.66
N ALA A 23 17.00 -24.17 -18.01
CA ALA A 23 15.72 -24.51 -18.65
C ALA A 23 14.60 -24.03 -17.73
N SER A 24 13.67 -23.27 -18.30
CA SER A 24 12.46 -22.80 -17.66
C SER A 24 11.60 -23.99 -17.19
N TYR A 25 11.29 -24.05 -15.90
CA TYR A 25 10.30 -24.97 -15.35
C TYR A 25 9.36 -24.25 -14.40
N ASN A 26 8.09 -24.22 -14.79
CA ASN A 26 6.99 -24.11 -13.86
C ASN A 26 6.78 -25.48 -13.21
N SER A 27 7.11 -25.60 -11.93
CA SER A 27 6.54 -26.63 -11.04
C SER A 27 6.94 -26.30 -9.60
N SER A 28 5.96 -25.94 -8.79
CA SER A 28 6.07 -25.80 -7.36
C SER A 28 6.10 -27.20 -6.72
N THR A 29 7.21 -27.56 -6.14
CA THR A 29 7.27 -28.72 -5.23
C THR A 29 7.60 -28.17 -3.84
N ALA A 30 6.61 -28.09 -2.97
CA ALA A 30 6.79 -27.79 -1.57
C ALA A 30 7.47 -28.97 -0.87
N VAL A 31 8.62 -28.71 -0.23
CA VAL A 31 9.25 -29.67 0.67
C VAL A 31 8.84 -29.33 2.08
N SER A 32 8.00 -30.18 2.68
CA SER A 32 7.64 -30.10 4.09
C SER A 32 8.79 -30.65 4.93
N ILE A 33 9.24 -29.87 5.91
CA ILE A 33 10.25 -30.30 6.90
C ILE A 33 9.56 -30.30 8.26
N ASP A 34 9.35 -31.49 8.83
CA ASP A 34 8.89 -31.64 10.20
C ASP A 34 10.04 -31.36 11.20
N PRO A 35 9.80 -30.58 12.27
CA PRO A 35 10.80 -30.36 13.30
C PRO A 35 10.75 -31.46 14.36
N ILE A 36 11.71 -32.36 14.36
CA ILE A 36 11.91 -33.28 15.51
C ILE A 36 13.40 -33.46 15.85
N ALA A 37 13.63 -33.28 17.14
CA ALA A 37 14.72 -33.82 18.00
C ALA A 37 16.05 -33.08 18.04
N THR A 38 16.28 -32.59 19.21
CA THR A 38 17.56 -32.19 19.84
C THR A 38 18.56 -33.33 19.87
N THR A 39 19.50 -33.32 18.93
CA THR A 39 20.85 -33.94 19.07
C THR A 39 21.80 -33.28 18.08
N PRO A 40 23.07 -33.02 18.40
CA PRO A 40 23.99 -32.37 17.48
C PRO A 40 24.40 -33.36 16.38
N CYS A 41 23.93 -33.13 15.17
CA CYS A 41 24.29 -33.94 14.01
C CYS A 41 24.40 -33.09 12.76
N THR A 42 25.53 -33.16 12.08
CA THR A 42 25.70 -32.58 10.75
C THR A 42 25.08 -33.53 9.73
N GLN A 43 24.01 -33.14 9.07
CA GLN A 43 23.47 -33.89 7.93
C GLN A 43 23.85 -33.21 6.61
N VAL A 44 24.42 -33.97 5.70
CA VAL A 44 24.66 -33.53 4.31
C VAL A 44 23.61 -34.21 3.43
N ILE A 45 22.73 -33.41 2.82
CA ILE A 45 21.76 -33.90 1.87
C ILE A 45 22.26 -33.58 0.46
N THR A 46 22.52 -34.62 -0.34
CA THR A 46 22.87 -34.46 -1.75
C THR A 46 21.67 -34.87 -2.60
N ILE A 47 21.13 -33.94 -3.38
CA ILE A 47 20.05 -34.21 -4.31
C ILE A 47 20.62 -34.32 -5.73
N ASN A 48 20.52 -35.51 -6.33
CA ASN A 48 20.85 -35.74 -7.73
C ASN A 48 19.56 -35.72 -8.58
N PRO A 49 19.47 -34.91 -9.65
CA PRO A 49 18.31 -34.95 -10.54
C PRO A 49 18.37 -36.19 -11.44
N SER A 50 17.34 -37.03 -11.39
CA SER A 50 17.14 -38.13 -12.34
C SER A 50 16.60 -37.60 -13.67
N THR A 51 17.32 -37.86 -14.76
CA THR A 51 16.85 -37.60 -16.13
C THR A 51 16.03 -38.78 -16.62
N SER A 52 14.73 -38.55 -16.88
CA SER A 52 13.91 -39.45 -17.71
C SER A 52 13.58 -38.75 -19.00
N ALA A 53 14.09 -39.26 -20.10
CA ALA A 53 13.78 -38.80 -21.46
C ALA A 53 12.46 -39.41 -21.94
N VAL A 54 11.55 -38.56 -22.38
CA VAL A 54 10.40 -39.01 -23.18
C VAL A 54 10.44 -38.28 -24.51
N SER A 55 10.61 -39.06 -25.56
CA SER A 55 10.51 -38.64 -26.96
C SER A 55 9.05 -38.69 -27.45
N SER A 56 8.56 -37.63 -28.09
CA SER A 56 7.53 -37.74 -29.10
C SER A 56 7.58 -36.60 -30.10
N SER A 57 7.77 -36.98 -31.33
CA SER A 57 7.71 -36.18 -32.54
C SER A 57 6.25 -36.02 -33.01
N ALA A 58 5.85 -34.80 -33.39
CA ALA A 58 4.83 -34.58 -34.43
C ALA A 58 4.97 -33.18 -35.01
N ALA A 59 5.37 -33.10 -36.27
CA ALA A 59 5.38 -31.92 -37.10
C ALA A 59 3.99 -31.72 -37.71
N VAL A 60 3.49 -30.45 -37.69
CA VAL A 60 2.35 -30.05 -38.56
C VAL A 60 2.72 -28.71 -39.21
N SER A 61 2.67 -28.73 -40.54
CA SER A 61 2.95 -27.63 -41.46
C SER A 61 1.84 -26.55 -41.46
N PRO A 62 2.13 -25.29 -41.78
CA PRO A 62 1.13 -24.23 -41.88
C PRO A 62 0.46 -24.17 -43.24
N SER A 63 -0.86 -24.12 -43.28
CA SER A 63 -1.67 -23.82 -44.44
C SER A 63 -1.98 -22.33 -44.54
N ALA A 64 -1.73 -21.77 -45.68
CA ALA A 64 -2.00 -20.39 -46.08
C ALA A 64 -3.52 -20.13 -46.16
N ILE A 65 -3.98 -18.99 -45.62
CA ILE A 65 -5.32 -18.45 -45.87
C ILE A 65 -5.20 -17.14 -46.64
N SER A 66 -5.83 -17.15 -47.82
CA SER A 66 -5.93 -16.09 -48.82
C SER A 66 -6.73 -14.90 -48.33
N SER A 67 -6.25 -13.71 -48.60
CA SER A 67 -6.94 -12.43 -48.39
C SER A 67 -7.97 -12.17 -49.50
N THR A 68 -9.24 -11.99 -49.12
CA THR A 68 -10.26 -11.46 -50.06
C THR A 68 -10.57 -10.02 -49.64
N ARG A 69 -10.23 -9.07 -50.51
CA ARG A 69 -10.65 -7.66 -50.44
C ARG A 69 -12.09 -7.56 -50.92
N ILE A 70 -12.95 -6.99 -50.09
CA ILE A 70 -14.27 -6.49 -50.51
C ILE A 70 -14.19 -4.98 -50.60
N ALA A 71 -14.42 -4.44 -51.76
CA ALA A 71 -14.63 -3.02 -52.02
C ALA A 71 -16.10 -2.67 -51.72
N VAL A 72 -16.32 -1.65 -50.91
CA VAL A 72 -17.66 -1.06 -50.75
C VAL A 72 -17.63 0.37 -51.27
N THR A 73 -18.46 0.59 -52.28
CA THR A 73 -18.70 1.85 -52.95
C THR A 73 -19.56 2.75 -52.06
N SER A 74 -19.26 4.05 -52.06
CA SER A 74 -19.96 5.15 -51.43
C SER A 74 -21.30 5.48 -52.18
N GLU A 75 -22.38 5.66 -51.45
CA GLU A 75 -23.51 6.49 -51.89
C GLU A 75 -24.05 7.36 -50.77
N VAL A 76 -23.93 8.63 -50.95
CA VAL A 76 -24.79 9.82 -50.87
C VAL A 76 -25.74 9.97 -49.64
N ALA A 77 -25.45 11.04 -48.97
CA ALA A 77 -26.14 11.92 -48.05
C ALA A 77 -27.67 11.87 -47.98
N SER A 78 -28.19 11.89 -46.74
CA SER A 78 -29.43 12.60 -46.41
C SER A 78 -29.27 13.20 -45.00
N SER A 79 -29.38 14.51 -44.94
CA SER A 79 -29.33 15.35 -43.76
C SER A 79 -30.54 15.08 -42.85
N ILE A 80 -30.31 14.68 -41.63
CA ILE A 80 -31.28 14.77 -40.55
C ILE A 80 -30.72 15.74 -39.52
N GLU A 81 -31.37 16.88 -39.36
CA GLU A 81 -31.14 17.82 -38.28
C GLU A 81 -31.52 17.15 -36.94
N VAL A 82 -30.53 16.96 -36.07
CA VAL A 82 -30.73 16.60 -34.69
C VAL A 82 -30.67 17.90 -33.87
N PRO A 83 -31.65 18.19 -33.00
CA PRO A 83 -31.58 19.39 -32.17
C PRO A 83 -30.41 19.30 -31.21
N SER A 84 -29.57 20.34 -31.25
CA SER A 84 -28.45 20.56 -30.33
C SER A 84 -29.00 20.64 -28.91
N SER A 85 -28.91 19.57 -28.14
CA SER A 85 -29.00 19.64 -26.70
C SER A 85 -27.70 20.29 -26.21
N VAL A 86 -27.87 21.49 -25.67
CA VAL A 86 -26.82 22.21 -24.95
C VAL A 86 -26.46 21.36 -23.76
N ILE A 87 -25.33 20.64 -23.83
CA ILE A 87 -24.68 20.07 -22.66
C ILE A 87 -24.16 21.26 -21.86
N ALA A 88 -24.89 21.58 -20.79
CA ALA A 88 -24.37 22.49 -19.80
C ALA A 88 -23.09 21.88 -19.25
N SER A 89 -21.92 22.40 -19.66
CA SER A 89 -20.70 22.23 -18.94
C SER A 89 -20.95 22.71 -17.50
N SER A 90 -21.10 21.77 -16.59
CA SER A 90 -20.94 22.08 -15.18
C SER A 90 -19.46 22.44 -15.01
N SER A 91 -19.17 23.76 -15.04
CA SER A 91 -17.90 24.24 -14.53
C SER A 91 -17.80 23.73 -13.09
N ALA A 92 -16.82 22.85 -12.85
CA ALA A 92 -16.37 22.54 -11.51
C ALA A 92 -16.17 23.89 -10.81
N ALA A 93 -16.93 24.11 -9.74
CA ALA A 93 -16.67 25.25 -8.88
C ALA A 93 -15.22 25.07 -8.39
N SER A 94 -14.35 25.97 -8.81
CA SER A 94 -13.05 26.17 -8.18
C SER A 94 -13.36 26.46 -6.72
N THR A 95 -13.27 25.46 -5.85
CA THR A 95 -13.21 25.67 -4.42
C THR A 95 -11.94 26.49 -4.20
N ALA A 96 -12.11 27.73 -3.75
CA ALA A 96 -10.98 28.56 -3.32
C ALA A 96 -10.14 27.67 -2.36
N GLU A 97 -8.87 27.48 -2.67
CA GLU A 97 -7.95 26.81 -1.77
C GLU A 97 -8.07 27.48 -0.39
N ALA A 98 -8.32 26.69 0.63
CA ALA A 98 -8.42 27.20 1.98
C ALA A 98 -7.05 27.73 2.36
N THR A 99 -6.93 29.06 2.48
CA THR A 99 -5.69 29.72 2.92
C THR A 99 -5.51 29.49 4.41
N GLY A 100 -4.91 28.37 4.77
CA GLY A 100 -4.55 28.00 6.12
C GLY A 100 -3.13 27.46 6.16
N SER A 101 -2.56 27.39 7.35
CA SER A 101 -1.28 26.70 7.59
C SER A 101 -1.50 25.53 8.53
N LEU A 102 -0.66 24.51 8.40
CA LEU A 102 -0.63 23.42 9.36
C LEU A 102 -0.29 23.98 10.76
N PRO A 103 -0.97 23.51 11.82
CA PRO A 103 -0.60 23.88 13.18
C PRO A 103 0.71 23.18 13.58
N THR A 104 1.39 23.71 14.59
CA THR A 104 2.62 23.13 15.16
C THR A 104 2.34 22.01 16.18
N SER A 105 1.08 21.83 16.55
CA SER A 105 0.58 20.73 17.37
C SER A 105 -0.80 20.35 16.88
N PHE A 106 -1.15 19.09 16.99
CA PHE A 106 -2.42 18.55 16.48
C PHE A 106 -3.29 18.07 17.64
N GLU A 107 -4.60 18.26 17.51
CA GLU A 107 -5.62 17.71 18.41
C GLU A 107 -6.72 17.08 17.54
N TRP A 108 -7.19 15.92 17.98
CA TRP A 108 -8.12 15.11 17.20
C TRP A 108 -9.31 14.69 18.04
N SER A 109 -10.46 14.47 17.38
CA SER A 109 -11.54 13.60 17.85
C SER A 109 -11.52 12.31 17.03
N SER A 110 -11.83 11.19 17.66
CA SER A 110 -11.93 9.89 16.99
C SER A 110 -13.35 9.38 17.03
N SER A 111 -13.82 8.86 15.90
CA SER A 111 -14.99 7.97 15.89
C SER A 111 -14.69 6.68 16.68
N GLY A 112 -15.73 5.89 16.95
CA GLY A 112 -15.58 4.46 17.23
C GLY A 112 -15.08 3.69 15.99
N PRO A 113 -14.95 2.35 16.06
CA PRO A 113 -14.64 1.53 14.89
C PRO A 113 -15.78 1.65 13.86
N LEU A 114 -15.42 2.09 12.63
CA LEU A 114 -16.35 2.30 11.51
C LEU A 114 -16.39 1.07 10.60
N ILE A 115 -15.22 0.48 10.30
CA ILE A 115 -15.11 -0.65 9.39
C ILE A 115 -14.33 -1.74 10.12
N SER A 116 -14.94 -2.92 10.23
CA SER A 116 -14.36 -4.11 10.84
C SER A 116 -14.52 -5.31 9.90
N ALA A 117 -13.79 -6.37 10.13
CA ALA A 117 -13.93 -7.60 9.35
C ALA A 117 -15.37 -8.15 9.44
N GLU A 118 -15.90 -8.59 8.29
CA GLU A 118 -17.25 -9.17 8.24
C GLU A 118 -17.30 -10.52 9.01
N ALA A 119 -18.30 -10.66 9.86
CA ALA A 119 -18.48 -11.88 10.64
C ALA A 119 -18.64 -13.11 9.73
N GLY A 120 -17.79 -14.11 9.93
CA GLY A 120 -17.84 -15.37 9.16
C GLY A 120 -17.15 -15.33 7.79
N SER A 121 -16.50 -14.22 7.42
CA SER A 121 -15.71 -14.12 6.18
C SER A 121 -14.40 -14.93 6.22
N GLY A 122 -13.92 -15.27 7.42
CA GLY A 122 -12.58 -15.84 7.61
C GLY A 122 -11.47 -14.81 7.66
N ILE A 123 -11.82 -13.51 7.62
CA ILE A 123 -10.91 -12.39 7.82
C ILE A 123 -10.97 -11.99 9.30
N ASP A 124 -9.82 -11.78 9.91
CA ASP A 124 -9.69 -11.42 11.33
C ASP A 124 -9.60 -9.90 11.53
N GLY A 125 -8.95 -9.18 10.60
CA GLY A 125 -8.75 -7.73 10.71
C GLY A 125 -8.77 -7.00 9.36
N ILE A 126 -9.13 -5.72 9.41
CA ILE A 126 -9.04 -4.74 8.31
C ILE A 126 -7.98 -3.72 8.68
N LYS A 127 -6.98 -3.54 7.80
CA LYS A 127 -5.77 -2.75 8.07
C LYS A 127 -5.40 -1.85 6.90
N ASP A 128 -4.44 -0.96 7.14
CA ASP A 128 -3.70 -0.20 6.14
C ASP A 128 -4.63 0.45 5.10
N PRO A 129 -5.62 1.29 5.49
CA PRO A 129 -6.58 1.84 4.55
C PRO A 129 -5.97 2.90 3.66
N SER A 130 -6.41 2.93 2.41
CA SER A 130 -6.29 4.06 1.48
C SER A 130 -7.68 4.53 1.07
N ILE A 131 -7.90 5.85 0.95
CA ILE A 131 -9.23 6.43 0.75
C ILE A 131 -9.20 7.59 -0.23
N VAL A 132 -10.19 7.60 -1.14
CA VAL A 132 -10.49 8.76 -2.00
C VAL A 132 -12.00 9.06 -1.98
N TYR A 133 -12.35 10.34 -2.13
CA TYR A 133 -13.71 10.74 -2.39
C TYR A 133 -13.85 11.07 -3.87
N TYR A 134 -14.67 10.30 -4.59
CA TYR A 134 -14.86 10.44 -6.01
C TYR A 134 -16.31 10.13 -6.41
N ASP A 135 -16.88 10.90 -7.33
CA ASP A 135 -18.24 10.73 -7.86
C ASP A 135 -19.33 10.57 -6.77
N GLY A 136 -19.19 11.33 -5.67
CA GLY A 136 -20.18 11.37 -4.58
C GLY A 136 -20.06 10.21 -3.57
N ALA A 137 -19.00 9.39 -3.63
CA ALA A 137 -18.75 8.30 -2.70
C ALA A 137 -17.31 8.27 -2.22
N TYR A 138 -17.08 7.70 -1.04
CA TYR A 138 -15.79 7.28 -0.57
C TYR A 138 -15.46 5.89 -1.15
N HIS A 139 -14.25 5.73 -1.65
CA HIS A 139 -13.70 4.49 -2.14
C HIS A 139 -12.51 4.13 -1.24
N VAL A 140 -12.65 3.06 -0.48
CA VAL A 140 -11.63 2.59 0.48
C VAL A 140 -11.04 1.29 -0.02
N PHE A 141 -9.73 1.23 -0.05
CA PHE A 141 -8.94 0.01 -0.26
C PHE A 141 -8.20 -0.28 1.04
N ALA A 142 -8.19 -1.53 1.48
CA ALA A 142 -7.55 -1.89 2.75
C ALA A 142 -6.97 -3.29 2.69
N SER A 143 -5.98 -3.56 3.54
CA SER A 143 -5.49 -4.91 3.77
C SER A 143 -6.50 -5.74 4.55
N THR A 144 -6.66 -7.01 4.16
CA THR A 144 -7.35 -8.02 4.95
C THR A 144 -6.31 -8.92 5.63
N ALA A 145 -6.42 -9.08 6.95
CA ALA A 145 -5.53 -9.92 7.73
C ALA A 145 -6.24 -11.21 8.17
N GLN A 146 -5.55 -12.34 8.04
CA GLN A 146 -6.01 -13.65 8.45
C GLN A 146 -4.82 -14.58 8.70
N GLU A 147 -5.04 -15.74 9.33
CA GLU A 147 -3.97 -16.70 9.66
C GLU A 147 -3.08 -17.04 8.45
N SER A 148 -3.65 -17.17 7.24
CA SER A 148 -2.92 -17.50 6.02
C SER A 148 -2.14 -16.33 5.40
N GLY A 149 -2.22 -15.12 5.96
CA GLY A 149 -1.55 -13.92 5.49
C GLY A 149 -2.51 -12.82 5.05
N TYR A 150 -2.08 -11.98 4.12
CA TYR A 150 -2.77 -10.74 3.73
C TYR A 150 -3.24 -10.79 2.27
N ASN A 151 -4.39 -10.17 2.01
CA ASN A 151 -4.84 -9.73 0.70
C ASN A 151 -5.52 -8.37 0.88
N MET A 152 -6.29 -7.89 -0.11
CA MET A 152 -6.92 -6.57 -0.05
C MET A 152 -8.42 -6.64 -0.32
N VAL A 153 -9.11 -5.62 0.15
CA VAL A 153 -10.55 -5.43 -0.01
C VAL A 153 -10.84 -4.03 -0.54
N TYR A 154 -11.89 -3.90 -1.33
CA TYR A 154 -12.50 -2.65 -1.75
C TYR A 154 -13.86 -2.47 -1.07
N ILE A 155 -14.12 -1.27 -0.56
CA ILE A 155 -15.32 -0.89 0.17
C ILE A 155 -15.77 0.49 -0.33
N THR A 156 -17.07 0.71 -0.53
CA THR A 156 -17.58 2.02 -0.94
C THR A 156 -18.84 2.41 -0.15
N PHE A 157 -18.92 3.67 0.20
CA PHE A 157 -20.06 4.26 0.94
C PHE A 157 -20.15 5.77 0.65
N THR A 158 -21.31 6.37 0.90
CA THR A 158 -21.55 7.81 0.67
C THR A 158 -21.39 8.65 1.92
N ASP A 159 -21.55 8.05 3.10
CA ASP A 159 -21.41 8.71 4.39
C ASP A 159 -20.66 7.77 5.36
N PHE A 160 -19.76 8.30 6.18
CA PHE A 160 -19.05 7.51 7.20
C PHE A 160 -19.98 6.81 8.20
N ALA A 161 -21.20 7.35 8.41
CA ALA A 161 -22.22 6.70 9.23
C ALA A 161 -22.68 5.34 8.65
N ASP A 162 -22.56 5.15 7.34
CA ASP A 162 -22.95 3.93 6.62
C ASP A 162 -21.77 2.97 6.40
N ALA A 163 -20.53 3.39 6.69
CA ALA A 163 -19.32 2.64 6.39
C ALA A 163 -19.34 1.22 6.98
N GLY A 164 -19.85 1.04 8.21
CA GLY A 164 -19.93 -0.25 8.89
C GLY A 164 -20.94 -1.24 8.29
N SER A 165 -21.81 -0.79 7.37
CA SER A 165 -22.77 -1.62 6.64
C SER A 165 -22.45 -1.76 5.14
N ALA A 166 -21.34 -1.16 4.70
CA ALA A 166 -20.91 -1.22 3.31
C ALA A 166 -20.49 -2.64 2.92
N SER A 167 -20.78 -3.01 1.68
CA SER A 167 -20.41 -4.33 1.15
C SER A 167 -18.92 -4.37 0.81
N PHE A 168 -18.28 -5.50 1.07
CA PHE A 168 -16.89 -5.77 0.75
C PHE A 168 -16.76 -6.50 -0.60
N TYR A 169 -15.83 -6.02 -1.43
CA TYR A 169 -15.37 -6.77 -2.60
C TYR A 169 -13.91 -7.18 -2.38
N TYR A 170 -13.67 -8.47 -2.22
CA TYR A 170 -12.32 -9.00 -2.00
C TYR A 170 -11.53 -9.00 -3.31
N LEU A 171 -10.40 -8.30 -3.34
CA LEU A 171 -9.63 -8.06 -4.56
C LEU A 171 -8.91 -9.31 -5.11
N ASP A 172 -8.84 -10.39 -4.35
CA ASP A 172 -8.39 -11.68 -4.84
C ASP A 172 -9.35 -12.29 -5.90
N GLN A 173 -10.59 -11.78 -5.97
CA GLN A 173 -11.59 -12.14 -7.01
C GLN A 173 -11.40 -11.35 -8.31
N SER A 174 -10.54 -10.33 -8.30
CA SER A 174 -10.12 -9.57 -9.49
C SER A 174 -8.85 -10.17 -10.10
N PRO A 175 -8.34 -9.66 -11.25
CA PRO A 175 -7.03 -10.06 -11.77
C PRO A 175 -5.83 -9.77 -10.86
N ILE A 176 -5.98 -8.98 -9.78
CA ILE A 176 -4.96 -8.83 -8.72
C ILE A 176 -4.62 -10.21 -8.13
N GLY A 177 -5.65 -11.07 -7.93
CA GLY A 177 -5.50 -12.47 -7.60
C GLY A 177 -5.08 -12.73 -6.16
N THR A 178 -4.96 -14.01 -5.87
CA THR A 178 -4.59 -14.54 -4.55
C THR A 178 -3.11 -14.34 -4.22
N GLY A 179 -2.74 -14.58 -2.96
CA GLY A 179 -1.39 -14.45 -2.42
C GLY A 179 -1.22 -13.15 -1.67
N TYR A 180 0.01 -12.90 -1.19
CA TYR A 180 0.32 -11.73 -0.38
C TYR A 180 0.17 -10.42 -1.14
N ARG A 181 -0.73 -9.57 -0.67
CA ARG A 181 -1.00 -8.20 -1.12
C ARG A 181 -1.39 -7.39 0.10
N ALA A 182 -0.72 -6.27 0.37
CA ALA A 182 -1.01 -5.46 1.56
C ALA A 182 -0.64 -4.00 1.37
N ALA A 183 -1.12 -3.16 2.29
CA ALA A 183 -0.85 -1.74 2.39
C ALA A 183 -1.09 -1.00 1.06
N PRO A 184 -2.36 -0.95 0.59
CA PRO A 184 -2.71 -0.28 -0.66
C PRO A 184 -2.64 1.24 -0.54
N GLU A 185 -2.27 1.88 -1.64
CA GLU A 185 -2.47 3.30 -1.93
C GLU A 185 -3.20 3.45 -3.25
N VAL A 186 -4.29 4.21 -3.31
CA VAL A 186 -5.06 4.46 -4.53
C VAL A 186 -4.98 5.92 -4.94
N PHE A 187 -4.71 6.21 -6.21
CA PHE A 187 -4.81 7.56 -6.79
C PHE A 187 -5.13 7.51 -8.29
N TYR A 188 -5.63 8.62 -8.82
CA TYR A 188 -5.84 8.79 -10.26
C TYR A 188 -4.61 9.42 -10.89
N PHE A 189 -4.00 8.74 -11.85
CA PHE A 189 -2.84 9.28 -12.57
C PHE A 189 -3.33 10.02 -13.84
N GLU A 190 -3.51 11.32 -13.72
CA GLU A 190 -4.10 12.18 -14.76
C GLU A 190 -3.40 12.08 -16.12
N PRO A 191 -2.04 11.99 -16.23
CA PRO A 191 -1.39 11.88 -17.52
C PRO A 191 -1.78 10.64 -18.33
N GLN A 192 -2.14 9.54 -17.67
CA GLN A 192 -2.55 8.29 -18.32
C GLN A 192 -4.06 8.05 -18.24
N LYS A 193 -4.80 8.87 -17.46
CA LYS A 193 -6.24 8.72 -17.20
C LYS A 193 -6.59 7.33 -16.67
N LEU A 194 -5.82 6.88 -15.68
CA LEU A 194 -5.95 5.59 -15.03
C LEU A 194 -5.87 5.74 -13.51
N TRP A 195 -6.67 4.96 -12.81
CA TRP A 195 -6.49 4.72 -11.39
C TRP A 195 -5.31 3.77 -11.20
N TYR A 196 -4.46 4.08 -10.24
CA TYR A 196 -3.38 3.23 -9.75
C TYR A 196 -3.74 2.75 -8.35
N LEU A 197 -3.53 1.46 -8.10
CA LEU A 197 -3.50 0.86 -6.79
C LEU A 197 -2.08 0.34 -6.60
N VAL A 198 -1.33 1.01 -5.73
CA VAL A 198 0.05 0.65 -5.34
C VAL A 198 -0.02 -0.19 -4.08
N TYR A 199 0.79 -1.22 -3.96
CA TYR A 199 0.79 -2.11 -2.80
C TYR A 199 2.06 -2.95 -2.73
N GLN A 200 2.28 -3.59 -1.59
CA GLN A 200 3.36 -4.57 -1.43
C GLN A 200 2.91 -5.99 -1.79
N ASN A 201 3.79 -6.72 -2.48
CA ASN A 201 3.60 -8.15 -2.79
C ASN A 201 4.91 -8.95 -2.71
N GLY A 202 5.82 -8.54 -1.83
CA GLY A 202 7.22 -8.97 -1.81
C GLY A 202 8.12 -8.10 -2.70
N ASN A 203 7.54 -7.13 -3.41
CA ASN A 203 8.17 -6.05 -4.17
C ASN A 203 7.22 -4.85 -4.13
N ALA A 204 7.66 -3.66 -4.53
CA ALA A 204 6.79 -2.55 -4.81
C ALA A 204 5.98 -2.84 -6.08
N ALA A 205 4.67 -2.99 -5.92
CA ALA A 205 3.77 -3.44 -6.97
C ALA A 205 2.64 -2.43 -7.23
N TYR A 206 2.01 -2.55 -8.39
CA TYR A 206 0.83 -1.78 -8.74
C TYR A 206 -0.10 -2.55 -9.67
N SER A 207 -1.36 -2.18 -9.65
CA SER A 207 -2.40 -2.51 -10.63
C SER A 207 -3.06 -1.23 -11.12
N THR A 208 -3.68 -1.26 -12.29
CA THR A 208 -4.37 -0.10 -12.87
C THR A 208 -5.81 -0.44 -13.21
N ASN A 209 -6.67 0.58 -13.18
CA ASN A 209 -8.08 0.47 -13.57
C ASN A 209 -8.52 1.75 -14.28
N ALA A 210 -9.41 1.65 -15.27
CA ALA A 210 -10.01 2.81 -15.92
C ALA A 210 -11.20 3.38 -15.12
N ASP A 211 -11.82 2.55 -14.29
CA ASP A 211 -13.01 2.91 -13.51
C ASP A 211 -12.89 2.36 -12.08
N ILE A 212 -12.70 3.24 -11.09
CA ILE A 212 -12.59 2.86 -9.68
C ILE A 212 -13.85 2.20 -9.14
N THR A 213 -15.01 2.47 -9.75
CA THR A 213 -16.31 1.92 -9.34
C THR A 213 -16.50 0.47 -9.75
N ASP A 214 -15.67 -0.04 -10.68
CA ASP A 214 -15.61 -1.47 -11.03
C ASP A 214 -14.42 -2.16 -10.37
N PRO A 215 -14.55 -2.73 -9.18
CA PRO A 215 -13.44 -3.40 -8.49
C PRO A 215 -12.94 -4.67 -9.19
N SER A 216 -13.68 -5.19 -10.18
CA SER A 216 -13.25 -6.33 -11.00
C SER A 216 -12.32 -5.92 -12.14
N GLY A 217 -12.28 -4.63 -12.49
CA GLY A 217 -11.54 -4.06 -13.62
C GLY A 217 -10.03 -3.86 -13.36
N TRP A 218 -9.53 -4.12 -12.18
CA TRP A 218 -8.10 -3.99 -11.88
C TRP A 218 -7.25 -4.96 -12.69
N THR A 219 -6.13 -4.48 -13.23
CA THR A 219 -5.18 -5.32 -13.95
C THR A 219 -4.43 -6.28 -13.02
N ALA A 220 -3.85 -7.35 -13.58
CA ALA A 220 -2.91 -8.17 -12.85
C ALA A 220 -1.70 -7.35 -12.35
N PRO A 221 -1.09 -7.76 -11.21
CA PRO A 221 0.04 -7.05 -10.61
C PRO A 221 1.21 -6.84 -11.57
N LYS A 222 1.76 -5.64 -11.54
CA LYS A 222 3.05 -5.28 -12.12
C LYS A 222 3.96 -4.75 -11.01
N THR A 223 5.25 -4.67 -11.23
CA THR A 223 6.20 -4.17 -10.25
C THR A 223 6.96 -2.96 -10.76
N PHE A 224 7.32 -2.05 -9.86
CA PHE A 224 8.16 -0.88 -10.19
C PHE A 224 9.60 -1.28 -10.49
N TYR A 225 10.07 -2.38 -9.89
CA TYR A 225 11.42 -2.92 -10.08
C TYR A 225 11.36 -4.38 -10.52
N SER A 226 12.33 -4.80 -11.30
CA SER A 226 12.49 -6.21 -11.70
C SER A 226 12.88 -7.12 -10.53
N SER A 227 13.48 -6.55 -9.48
CA SER A 227 13.85 -7.19 -8.22
C SER A 227 13.95 -6.12 -7.14
N GLU A 228 13.95 -6.52 -5.86
CA GLU A 228 14.20 -5.61 -4.75
C GLU A 228 15.50 -4.82 -4.97
N PRO A 229 15.50 -3.47 -4.82
CA PRO A 229 16.68 -2.64 -5.00
C PRO A 229 17.81 -3.00 -4.03
N ALA A 230 19.06 -2.87 -4.50
CA ALA A 230 20.22 -3.25 -3.70
C ALA A 230 20.37 -2.40 -2.42
N ALA A 231 20.00 -1.11 -2.48
CA ALA A 231 20.02 -0.21 -1.34
C ALA A 231 19.06 -0.70 -0.22
N ILE A 232 17.84 -1.10 -0.59
CA ILE A 232 16.84 -1.66 0.35
C ILE A 232 17.36 -2.95 0.97
N THR A 233 17.81 -3.91 0.13
CA THR A 233 18.33 -5.20 0.59
C THR A 233 19.48 -5.03 1.59
N ALA A 234 20.36 -4.06 1.35
CA ALA A 234 21.50 -3.79 2.22
C ALA A 234 21.11 -3.19 3.57
N ALA A 235 20.06 -2.34 3.58
CA ALA A 235 19.65 -1.57 4.76
C ALA A 235 18.73 -2.36 5.69
N ARG A 236 17.69 -3.02 5.15
CA ARG A 236 16.66 -3.68 5.95
C ARG A 236 17.14 -4.90 6.74
N GLY A 237 18.25 -5.51 6.37
CA GLY A 237 18.75 -6.73 7.01
C GLY A 237 17.74 -7.87 6.89
N SER A 238 17.21 -8.35 8.02
CA SER A 238 16.17 -9.40 8.09
C SER A 238 14.74 -8.84 8.14
N ASN A 239 14.57 -7.52 8.19
CA ASN A 239 13.26 -6.87 8.23
C ASN A 239 12.58 -6.86 6.85
N ALA A 240 11.34 -6.44 6.79
CA ALA A 240 10.56 -6.39 5.56
C ALA A 240 10.80 -5.08 4.79
N TRP A 241 10.50 -5.07 3.51
CA TRP A 241 10.36 -3.86 2.68
C TRP A 241 8.88 -3.64 2.44
N VAL A 242 8.33 -2.57 3.02
CA VAL A 242 6.89 -2.37 3.20
C VAL A 242 6.43 -0.95 2.89
N ASP A 243 5.12 -0.80 2.81
CA ASP A 243 4.36 0.45 2.84
C ASP A 243 4.78 1.42 1.73
N MET A 244 4.51 0.98 0.49
CA MET A 244 4.78 1.74 -0.73
C MET A 244 3.81 2.90 -0.86
N TRP A 245 4.35 4.10 -1.07
CA TRP A 245 3.58 5.33 -1.23
C TRP A 245 4.12 6.15 -2.41
N VAL A 246 3.22 6.56 -3.32
CA VAL A 246 3.57 7.34 -4.51
C VAL A 246 2.94 8.72 -4.44
N ILE A 247 3.73 9.76 -4.67
CA ILE A 247 3.28 11.13 -4.89
C ILE A 247 4.04 11.73 -6.07
N CYS A 248 3.40 12.58 -6.85
CA CYS A 248 4.07 13.27 -7.95
C CYS A 248 3.94 14.80 -7.79
N ASP A 249 5.00 15.51 -8.15
CA ASP A 249 4.94 16.92 -8.49
C ASP A 249 4.74 17.11 -10.01
N THR A 250 5.07 18.28 -10.55
CA THR A 250 4.94 18.59 -11.98
C THR A 250 5.95 17.84 -12.86
N ASP A 251 7.08 17.46 -12.31
CA ASP A 251 8.23 16.95 -13.05
C ASP A 251 8.48 15.46 -12.80
N SER A 252 8.29 15.01 -11.58
CA SER A 252 8.66 13.66 -11.10
C SER A 252 7.59 13.00 -10.26
N CYS A 253 7.55 11.66 -10.32
CA CYS A 253 6.85 10.82 -9.37
C CYS A 253 7.86 10.18 -8.43
N TYR A 254 7.51 10.14 -7.16
CA TYR A 254 8.36 9.64 -6.08
C TYR A 254 7.69 8.43 -5.43
N LEU A 255 8.45 7.37 -5.26
CA LEU A 255 8.04 6.18 -4.52
C LEU A 255 8.76 6.17 -3.17
N PHE A 256 7.99 6.31 -2.09
CA PHE A 256 8.45 6.13 -0.72
C PHE A 256 8.21 4.70 -0.25
N SER A 257 9.01 4.24 0.71
CA SER A 257 8.84 2.94 1.34
C SER A 257 9.64 2.84 2.63
N SER A 258 9.24 1.93 3.52
CA SER A 258 9.86 1.69 4.82
C SER A 258 10.55 0.33 4.88
N ASP A 259 11.41 0.14 5.90
CA ASP A 259 12.14 -1.11 6.10
C ASP A 259 11.99 -1.69 7.52
N ASP A 260 11.07 -1.16 8.32
CA ASP A 260 10.87 -1.51 9.74
C ASP A 260 12.16 -1.38 10.59
N ASN A 261 13.12 -0.60 10.12
CA ASN A 261 14.45 -0.49 10.74
C ASN A 261 14.94 0.95 10.92
N GLY A 262 14.04 1.93 10.82
CA GLY A 262 14.35 3.34 11.07
C GLY A 262 14.77 4.11 9.83
N GLN A 263 14.54 3.59 8.64
CA GLN A 263 14.85 4.27 7.39
C GLN A 263 13.62 4.41 6.50
N LEU A 264 13.37 5.64 6.04
CA LEU A 264 12.42 5.96 5.00
C LEU A 264 13.18 6.13 3.69
N PHE A 265 12.87 5.30 2.71
CA PHE A 265 13.45 5.37 1.37
C PHE A 265 12.59 6.20 0.43
N ARG A 266 13.25 6.81 -0.55
CA ARG A 266 12.61 7.48 -1.67
C ARG A 266 13.37 7.19 -2.94
N SER A 267 12.65 6.84 -4.01
CA SER A 267 13.13 6.83 -5.39
C SER A 267 12.26 7.72 -6.26
N SER A 268 12.70 8.05 -7.46
CA SER A 268 11.94 8.90 -8.37
C SER A 268 12.11 8.49 -9.83
N THR A 269 11.13 8.91 -10.64
CA THR A 269 11.15 8.83 -12.10
C THR A 269 10.45 10.07 -12.68
N PRO A 270 10.79 10.55 -13.89
CA PRO A 270 10.00 11.60 -14.53
C PRO A 270 8.53 11.20 -14.68
N VAL A 271 7.60 12.16 -14.53
CA VAL A 271 6.15 11.92 -14.71
C VAL A 271 5.84 11.25 -16.04
N ALA A 272 6.58 11.63 -17.11
CA ALA A 272 6.40 11.08 -18.45
C ALA A 272 6.76 9.59 -18.56
N ASP A 273 7.61 9.09 -17.68
CA ASP A 273 8.10 7.71 -17.69
C ASP A 273 7.35 6.81 -16.69
N PHE A 274 6.65 7.42 -15.73
CA PHE A 274 5.92 6.69 -14.69
C PHE A 274 4.92 5.67 -15.29
N PRO A 275 4.84 4.45 -14.77
CA PRO A 275 5.44 3.90 -13.54
C PRO A 275 6.81 3.24 -13.77
N SER A 276 7.40 3.37 -14.95
CA SER A 276 8.70 2.81 -15.30
C SER A 276 9.84 3.73 -14.87
N GLY A 277 11.08 3.20 -14.89
CA GLY A 277 12.28 4.04 -14.74
C GLY A 277 12.58 4.52 -13.33
N MET A 278 11.95 3.95 -12.30
CA MET A 278 12.29 4.26 -10.90
C MET A 278 13.79 4.08 -10.67
N GLY A 279 14.43 5.14 -10.17
CA GLY A 279 15.85 5.13 -9.81
C GLY A 279 16.15 4.25 -8.58
N GLU A 280 17.44 4.10 -8.25
CA GLU A 280 17.83 3.48 -6.98
C GLU A 280 17.32 4.32 -5.79
N PRO A 281 16.73 3.67 -4.78
CA PRO A 281 16.25 4.36 -3.59
C PRO A 281 17.39 5.03 -2.81
N VAL A 282 17.10 6.21 -2.28
CA VAL A 282 17.94 6.92 -1.32
C VAL A 282 17.23 7.00 0.02
N VAL A 283 17.97 7.12 1.11
CA VAL A 283 17.39 7.39 2.44
C VAL A 283 16.92 8.85 2.47
N ALA A 284 15.61 9.05 2.59
CA ALA A 284 14.97 10.36 2.66
C ALA A 284 14.92 10.89 4.11
N LEU A 285 14.74 9.98 5.07
CA LEU A 285 14.73 10.28 6.49
C LEU A 285 15.24 9.06 7.27
N GLU A 286 15.94 9.31 8.39
CA GLU A 286 16.49 8.25 9.24
C GLU A 286 16.35 8.62 10.71
N ASP A 287 15.97 7.66 11.55
CA ASP A 287 15.92 7.77 13.01
C ASP A 287 16.12 6.35 13.62
N SER A 288 15.97 6.21 14.93
CA SER A 288 15.95 4.88 15.54
C SER A 288 14.75 4.05 15.05
N GLN A 289 14.90 2.73 15.05
CA GLN A 289 13.95 1.77 14.50
C GLN A 289 12.48 2.06 14.86
N TYR A 290 12.21 2.33 16.13
CA TYR A 290 10.83 2.56 16.59
C TYR A 290 10.38 4.02 16.49
N ALA A 291 11.29 4.95 16.30
CA ALA A 291 10.94 6.36 16.11
C ALA A 291 10.62 6.70 14.65
N LEU A 292 11.00 5.86 13.71
CA LEU A 292 10.66 5.95 12.29
C LEU A 292 10.41 4.52 11.77
N PHE A 293 9.21 4.00 11.96
CA PHE A 293 8.96 2.57 11.85
C PHE A 293 8.44 2.18 10.46
N GLU A 294 7.22 2.57 10.10
CA GLU A 294 6.56 2.20 8.83
C GLU A 294 5.48 3.21 8.42
N ALA A 295 4.62 2.87 7.46
CA ALA A 295 3.39 3.59 7.10
C ALA A 295 3.60 5.07 6.77
N SER A 296 4.55 5.37 5.88
CA SER A 296 4.78 6.76 5.44
C SER A 296 3.71 7.24 4.48
N ASN A 297 3.22 8.48 4.68
CA ASN A 297 2.38 9.19 3.72
C ASN A 297 2.96 10.57 3.46
N VAL A 298 2.93 11.02 2.21
CA VAL A 298 3.36 12.35 1.79
C VAL A 298 2.22 13.03 1.06
N TYR A 299 1.91 14.28 1.44
CA TYR A 299 0.81 15.05 0.89
C TYR A 299 1.27 16.43 0.46
N SER A 300 0.67 16.97 -0.61
CA SER A 300 0.74 18.40 -0.91
C SER A 300 -0.27 19.16 -0.06
N VAL A 301 0.17 20.18 0.67
CA VAL A 301 -0.70 21.05 1.48
C VAL A 301 -0.92 22.43 0.84
N GLY A 302 -0.51 22.60 -0.42
CA GLY A 302 -0.57 23.87 -1.15
C GLY A 302 0.68 24.73 -0.96
N ASP A 303 0.78 25.81 -1.73
CA ASP A 303 1.87 26.80 -1.70
C ASP A 303 3.30 26.21 -1.76
N GLY A 304 3.47 25.05 -2.43
CA GLY A 304 4.74 24.35 -2.54
C GLY A 304 5.20 23.68 -1.24
N THR A 305 4.30 23.51 -0.27
CA THR A 305 4.60 22.83 0.99
C THR A 305 4.10 21.38 0.94
N TYR A 306 4.92 20.47 1.44
CA TYR A 306 4.60 19.05 1.60
C TYR A 306 4.60 18.66 3.06
N LEU A 307 3.67 17.77 3.43
CA LEU A 307 3.57 17.13 4.74
C LEU A 307 3.96 15.66 4.60
N LEU A 308 4.93 15.23 5.38
CA LEU A 308 5.26 13.82 5.59
C LEU A 308 4.75 13.41 6.97
N ILE A 309 4.07 12.27 7.05
CA ILE A 309 3.79 11.58 8.31
C ILE A 309 4.39 10.16 8.24
N VAL A 310 4.89 9.68 9.37
CA VAL A 310 5.45 8.33 9.50
C VAL A 310 5.02 7.72 10.83
N GLU A 311 4.64 6.47 10.81
CA GLU A 311 4.29 5.72 12.01
C GLU A 311 5.54 5.44 12.87
N ALA A 312 5.34 5.52 14.18
CA ALA A 312 6.33 5.22 15.19
C ALA A 312 5.71 4.33 16.28
N ILE A 313 6.55 3.67 17.05
CA ILE A 313 6.16 2.91 18.25
C ILE A 313 6.63 3.68 19.47
N GLY A 314 5.69 4.06 20.33
CA GLY A 314 5.94 4.83 21.54
C GLY A 314 6.58 4.00 22.67
N ASN A 315 7.04 4.69 23.70
CA ASN A 315 7.59 4.06 24.89
C ASN A 315 6.57 3.15 25.63
N ASP A 316 5.29 3.36 25.36
CA ASP A 316 4.17 2.55 25.86
C ASP A 316 3.87 1.32 24.99
N GLY A 317 4.62 1.12 23.91
CA GLY A 317 4.43 0.04 22.94
C GLY A 317 3.26 0.26 21.97
N ASN A 318 2.55 1.39 22.06
CA ASN A 318 1.47 1.71 21.16
C ASN A 318 1.97 2.49 19.94
N ARG A 319 1.25 2.36 18.83
CA ARG A 319 1.57 3.04 17.58
C ARG A 319 1.06 4.47 17.57
N TYR A 320 1.82 5.37 16.92
CA TYR A 320 1.48 6.78 16.77
C TYR A 320 2.17 7.36 15.53
N PHE A 321 1.73 8.56 15.09
CA PHE A 321 2.34 9.25 13.94
C PHE A 321 3.15 10.46 14.38
N ARG A 322 4.27 10.64 13.71
CA ARG A 322 5.13 11.82 13.71
C ARG A 322 4.98 12.55 12.38
N SER A 323 5.33 13.85 12.31
CA SER A 323 5.21 14.63 11.07
C SER A 323 6.36 15.60 10.84
N TRP A 324 6.62 15.84 9.56
CA TRP A 324 7.62 16.76 9.03
C TRP A 324 7.04 17.54 7.86
N THR A 325 7.67 18.69 7.53
CA THR A 325 7.35 19.49 6.34
C THR A 325 8.59 19.69 5.47
N SER A 326 8.38 19.90 4.17
CA SER A 326 9.40 20.29 3.20
C SER A 326 8.80 21.20 2.15
N ASP A 327 9.61 22.00 1.47
CA ASP A 327 9.26 22.78 0.28
C ASP A 327 9.49 22.02 -1.03
N SER A 328 9.97 20.77 -0.95
CA SER A 328 10.18 19.89 -2.09
C SER A 328 10.07 18.44 -1.64
N ILE A 329 9.47 17.55 -2.46
CA ILE A 329 9.33 16.12 -2.14
C ILE A 329 10.71 15.46 -2.01
N ASP A 330 11.68 15.91 -2.77
CA ASP A 330 13.07 15.44 -2.72
C ASP A 330 13.99 16.26 -1.80
N GLY A 331 13.43 17.26 -1.12
CA GLY A 331 14.12 18.17 -0.21
C GLY A 331 14.43 17.59 1.17
N THR A 332 14.82 18.50 2.06
CA THR A 332 15.07 18.17 3.47
C THR A 332 13.79 18.28 4.28
N TRP A 333 13.47 17.25 5.04
CA TRP A 333 12.32 17.22 5.93
C TRP A 333 12.63 17.87 7.26
N THR A 334 11.83 18.87 7.64
CA THR A 334 11.93 19.62 8.90
C THR A 334 10.82 19.16 9.85
N GLY A 335 11.17 18.80 11.09
CA GLY A 335 10.21 18.35 12.09
C GLY A 335 9.09 19.37 12.35
N LEU A 336 7.85 18.90 12.36
CA LEU A 336 6.66 19.72 12.68
C LEU A 336 6.05 19.27 14.01
N ALA A 337 5.50 18.07 14.06
CA ALA A 337 5.03 17.38 15.26
C ALA A 337 5.71 16.00 15.26
N ASP A 338 7.01 16.02 15.50
CA ASP A 338 7.93 14.91 15.25
C ASP A 338 8.47 14.24 16.51
N THR A 339 7.79 14.45 17.65
CA THR A 339 8.17 13.83 18.94
C THR A 339 6.98 13.10 19.58
N GLU A 340 7.26 12.10 20.41
CA GLU A 340 6.22 11.40 21.17
C GLU A 340 5.44 12.33 22.12
N SER A 341 6.07 13.41 22.61
CA SER A 341 5.44 14.41 23.48
C SER A 341 4.67 15.50 22.72
N ASN A 342 4.92 15.66 21.43
CA ASN A 342 4.16 16.49 20.50
C ASN A 342 3.94 15.68 19.21
N PRO A 343 3.07 14.66 19.24
CA PRO A 343 2.84 13.79 18.11
C PRO A 343 1.90 14.42 17.08
N PHE A 344 2.00 13.98 15.84
CA PHE A 344 0.96 14.26 14.85
C PHE A 344 -0.38 13.63 15.30
N ALA A 345 -0.40 12.32 15.57
CA ALA A 345 -1.57 11.62 16.09
C ALA A 345 -1.14 10.47 17.01
N LYS A 346 -1.50 10.55 18.27
CA LYS A 346 -1.33 9.53 19.32
C LYS A 346 -2.58 9.50 20.18
N SER A 347 -2.88 8.41 20.86
CA SER A 347 -4.02 8.34 21.76
C SER A 347 -4.02 9.44 22.85
N THR A 348 -2.88 10.08 23.10
CA THR A 348 -2.76 11.18 24.08
C THR A 348 -3.21 12.55 23.56
N ASN A 349 -3.29 12.76 22.25
CA ASN A 349 -3.85 13.97 21.63
C ASN A 349 -5.12 13.69 20.83
N VAL A 350 -5.82 12.57 21.16
CA VAL A 350 -7.09 12.15 20.58
C VAL A 350 -8.16 12.10 21.65
N VAL A 351 -9.29 12.75 21.42
CA VAL A 351 -10.51 12.62 22.24
C VAL A 351 -11.42 11.59 21.57
N PHE A 352 -11.80 10.55 22.32
CA PHE A 352 -12.75 9.54 21.85
C PHE A 352 -14.17 9.90 22.33
N ASP A 353 -15.17 9.65 21.49
CA ASP A 353 -16.57 9.95 21.81
C ASP A 353 -17.11 9.15 23.02
N SER A 354 -16.43 8.06 23.36
CA SER A 354 -16.70 7.18 24.51
C SER A 354 -15.38 6.68 25.08
N ASP A 355 -15.37 5.55 25.78
CA ASP A 355 -14.12 4.88 26.17
C ASP A 355 -13.26 4.60 24.94
N ALA A 356 -11.95 4.85 25.05
CA ALA A 356 -11.02 4.66 23.97
C ALA A 356 -11.04 3.20 23.48
N TRP A 357 -11.51 2.98 22.27
CA TRP A 357 -11.59 1.65 21.66
C TRP A 357 -10.22 1.13 21.18
N THR A 358 -9.24 2.01 21.10
CA THR A 358 -7.85 1.69 20.76
C THR A 358 -6.89 2.60 21.52
N LYS A 359 -5.66 2.13 21.71
CA LYS A 359 -4.52 2.94 22.19
C LYS A 359 -3.50 3.21 21.08
N SER A 360 -3.62 2.51 19.95
CA SER A 360 -2.76 2.68 18.78
C SER A 360 -3.49 3.50 17.73
N ILE A 361 -2.88 4.58 17.28
CA ILE A 361 -3.23 5.27 16.05
C ILE A 361 -2.20 4.79 15.02
N SER A 362 -2.63 3.91 14.13
CA SER A 362 -1.74 3.17 13.25
C SER A 362 -2.15 3.37 11.80
N HIS A 363 -1.40 2.83 10.86
CA HIS A 363 -1.44 2.99 9.42
C HIS A 363 -2.79 3.47 8.87
N GLY A 364 -2.78 4.49 8.03
CA GLY A 364 -3.99 5.09 7.49
C GLY A 364 -3.70 6.09 6.38
N GLU A 365 -4.72 6.85 5.99
CA GLU A 365 -4.62 7.90 4.99
C GLU A 365 -5.51 9.10 5.30
N MET A 366 -5.03 10.31 4.92
CA MET A 366 -5.83 11.54 4.93
C MET A 366 -6.93 11.49 3.86
N VAL A 367 -8.11 12.00 4.21
CA VAL A 367 -9.14 12.30 3.21
C VAL A 367 -8.66 13.49 2.36
N ARG A 368 -8.34 13.23 1.11
CA ARG A 368 -7.75 14.20 0.18
C ARG A 368 -8.79 15.12 -0.44
N THR A 369 -8.35 16.30 -0.85
CA THR A 369 -9.17 17.27 -1.60
C THR A 369 -9.18 16.98 -3.11
N GLN A 370 -8.16 16.26 -3.60
CA GLN A 370 -8.02 15.83 -4.98
C GLN A 370 -7.72 14.32 -5.01
N VAL A 371 -8.15 13.67 -6.08
CA VAL A 371 -7.95 12.22 -6.25
C VAL A 371 -6.69 11.90 -7.04
N ASP A 372 -6.01 12.90 -7.60
CA ASP A 372 -4.90 12.74 -8.51
C ASP A 372 -3.57 12.45 -7.79
N GLN A 373 -2.53 12.24 -8.58
CA GLN A 373 -1.17 11.89 -8.12
C GLN A 373 -0.46 12.98 -7.30
N THR A 374 -1.06 14.18 -7.18
CA THR A 374 -0.49 15.25 -6.33
C THR A 374 -0.82 15.05 -4.85
N LEU A 375 -1.77 14.18 -4.55
CA LEU A 375 -2.23 13.83 -3.20
C LEU A 375 -2.49 15.06 -2.33
N SER A 376 -3.23 16.02 -2.89
CA SER A 376 -3.49 17.29 -2.23
C SER A 376 -4.47 17.13 -1.06
N ILE A 377 -4.13 17.74 0.07
CA ILE A 377 -5.00 17.87 1.25
C ILE A 377 -5.21 19.35 1.58
N SER A 378 -6.34 19.67 2.22
CA SER A 378 -6.51 20.96 2.86
C SER A 378 -5.72 20.98 4.18
N PRO A 379 -4.95 22.04 4.50
CA PRO A 379 -4.35 22.19 5.83
C PRO A 379 -5.39 22.43 6.92
N CYS A 380 -6.67 22.57 6.54
CA CYS A 380 -7.80 22.90 7.38
C CYS A 380 -8.70 21.71 7.57
N ASN A 381 -9.10 21.43 8.81
CA ASN A 381 -10.08 20.39 9.14
C ASN A 381 -9.67 19.01 8.58
N LEU A 382 -8.45 18.60 8.86
CA LEU A 382 -7.92 17.32 8.44
C LEU A 382 -8.78 16.17 8.95
N GLN A 383 -8.98 15.17 8.09
CA GLN A 383 -9.59 13.89 8.43
C GLN A 383 -8.61 12.76 8.07
N TYR A 384 -8.43 11.80 8.95
CA TYR A 384 -7.49 10.70 8.79
C TYR A 384 -8.19 9.38 9.09
N LEU A 385 -8.39 8.55 8.06
CA LEU A 385 -8.89 7.18 8.21
C LEU A 385 -7.72 6.31 8.67
N TYR A 386 -7.82 5.70 9.85
CA TYR A 386 -6.72 4.99 10.49
C TYR A 386 -7.13 3.61 10.99
N GLN A 387 -6.19 2.73 11.17
CA GLN A 387 -6.42 1.46 11.86
C GLN A 387 -6.15 1.58 13.35
N GLY A 388 -6.98 0.91 14.13
CA GLY A 388 -6.85 0.78 15.58
C GLY A 388 -7.10 -0.65 16.01
N LEU A 389 -6.66 -0.98 17.22
CA LEU A 389 -6.79 -2.31 17.81
C LEU A 389 -7.36 -2.20 19.21
N ASP A 390 -8.32 -3.07 19.55
CA ASP A 390 -8.79 -3.22 20.93
C ASP A 390 -7.59 -3.49 21.85
N PRO A 391 -7.38 -2.67 22.90
CA PRO A 391 -6.27 -2.84 23.82
C PRO A 391 -6.28 -4.18 24.59
N ALA A 392 -7.42 -4.89 24.61
CA ALA A 392 -7.56 -6.21 25.22
C ALA A 392 -7.31 -7.36 24.24
N ALA A 393 -7.17 -7.06 22.93
CA ALA A 393 -6.91 -8.09 21.92
C ALA A 393 -5.55 -8.74 22.14
N THR A 394 -5.51 -10.06 22.00
CA THR A 394 -4.30 -10.87 22.11
C THR A 394 -4.33 -11.99 21.09
N GLY A 395 -3.19 -12.42 20.60
CA GLY A 395 -3.08 -13.48 19.61
C GLY A 395 -1.89 -13.27 18.68
N ASP A 396 -1.83 -14.06 17.63
CA ASP A 396 -0.85 -13.89 16.57
C ASP A 396 -1.18 -12.61 15.79
N TYR A 397 -0.15 -11.87 15.37
CA TYR A 397 -0.31 -10.55 14.75
C TYR A 397 -1.27 -10.56 13.55
N ASN A 398 -1.24 -11.61 12.73
CA ASN A 398 -2.10 -11.73 11.54
C ASN A 398 -3.58 -11.99 11.86
N THR A 399 -3.89 -12.38 13.09
CA THR A 399 -5.27 -12.70 13.53
C THR A 399 -5.80 -11.68 14.54
N LEU A 400 -5.11 -10.55 14.74
CA LEU A 400 -5.61 -9.49 15.58
C LEU A 400 -6.77 -8.75 14.90
N PRO A 401 -7.85 -8.41 15.66
CA PRO A 401 -9.06 -7.81 15.11
C PRO A 401 -8.92 -6.30 14.88
N TRP A 402 -8.01 -5.94 13.98
CA TRP A 402 -7.85 -4.55 13.56
C TRP A 402 -9.13 -4.03 12.90
N SER A 403 -9.46 -2.78 13.18
CA SER A 403 -10.62 -2.08 12.62
C SER A 403 -10.23 -0.67 12.22
N LEU A 404 -11.01 -0.04 11.33
CA LEU A 404 -10.76 1.32 10.88
C LEU A 404 -11.65 2.31 11.65
N GLY A 405 -11.09 3.44 12.02
CA GLY A 405 -11.75 4.60 12.60
C GLY A 405 -11.36 5.88 11.89
N LEU A 406 -12.06 6.97 12.16
CA LEU A 406 -11.81 8.28 11.56
C LEU A 406 -11.35 9.27 12.63
N LEU A 407 -10.19 9.88 12.44
CA LEU A 407 -9.78 11.08 13.17
C LEU A 407 -10.30 12.32 12.44
N THR A 408 -10.80 13.28 13.19
CA THR A 408 -11.14 14.61 12.72
C THR A 408 -10.38 15.64 13.54
N GLN A 409 -9.65 16.53 12.88
CA GLN A 409 -8.90 17.58 13.54
C GLN A 409 -9.81 18.55 14.27
N THR A 410 -9.49 18.90 15.52
CA THR A 410 -10.30 19.77 16.37
C THR A 410 -9.68 21.16 16.59
N ASN A 411 -8.39 21.33 16.30
CA ASN A 411 -7.66 22.59 16.49
C ASN A 411 -7.21 23.25 15.17
N SER A 412 -8.03 23.09 14.10
CA SER A 412 -7.74 23.77 12.83
C SER A 412 -7.58 25.29 13.02
N ALA A 413 -6.53 25.87 12.39
CA ALA A 413 -6.28 27.31 12.42
C ALA A 413 -7.12 28.09 11.38
N CYS A 414 -7.98 27.43 10.62
CA CYS A 414 -8.86 28.02 9.64
C CYS A 414 -10.24 28.25 10.25
#